data_b367ebe1f98b4e4d48d4ee1b76be0c5b
#
_entry.id   b367ebe1f98b4e4d48d4ee1b76be0c5b
#
_cell.length_a   1.000
_cell.length_b   1.000
_cell.length_c   1.000
_cell.angle_alpha   90.00
_cell.angle_beta   90.00
_cell.angle_gamma   90.00
#
_symmetry.space_group_name_H-M   'P 1'
#
loop_
_entity.id
_entity.type
_entity.pdbx_description
1 polymer ?
#
loop_
_entity_poly.entity_id
_entity_poly.type
_entity_poly.pdbx_seq_one_letter_code
_entity_poly.pdbx_strand_id
1 'polypeptide(L)'
;MQEIPLNAVPNQRLRVSLGGDEWELTIKVARTTMCCDIKRNDVILLQGIRVVPNQPLIPYRYLSGNGNFAFITENDELPWWEQFGQSHSLIWWGEND
;
A
#
# COMPACT_ATOMS: atom_id res chain seq x y z
N MET A 1 -0.17 -4.56 -13.53
CA MET A 1 0.61 -4.44 -12.28
C MET A 1 1.54 -3.25 -12.40
N GLN A 2 1.64 -2.45 -11.37
CA GLN A 2 2.36 -1.19 -11.44
C GLN A 2 3.05 -0.92 -10.11
N GLU A 3 4.31 -0.49 -10.15
CA GLU A 3 5.00 -0.07 -8.94
C GLU A 3 4.63 1.36 -8.62
N ILE A 4 4.35 1.62 -7.33
CA ILE A 4 4.03 2.96 -6.84
C ILE A 4 5.28 3.50 -6.14
N PRO A 5 5.89 4.59 -6.65
CA PRO A 5 7.10 5.14 -6.04
C PRO A 5 6.83 5.62 -4.61
N LEU A 6 7.72 5.26 -3.70
CA LEU A 6 7.68 5.71 -2.31
C LEU A 6 8.97 6.42 -1.96
N ASN A 7 8.87 7.38 -1.05
CA ASN A 7 10.04 8.03 -0.47
C ASN A 7 10.49 7.24 0.77
N ALA A 8 11.78 7.24 1.04
CA ALA A 8 12.33 6.58 2.23
C ALA A 8 12.18 7.50 3.44
N VAL A 9 10.94 7.67 3.88
CA VAL A 9 10.57 8.51 5.02
C VAL A 9 9.60 7.75 5.91
N PRO A 10 9.59 8.00 7.23
CA PRO A 10 8.75 7.23 8.15
C PRO A 10 7.25 7.46 7.98
N ASN A 11 6.85 8.65 7.56
CA ASN A 11 5.44 8.97 7.38
C ASN A 11 5.25 9.67 6.05
N GLN A 12 4.30 9.21 5.25
CA GLN A 12 4.01 9.86 3.97
C GLN A 12 2.56 9.61 3.55
N ARG A 13 2.04 10.57 2.80
CA ARG A 13 0.73 10.45 2.18
C ARG A 13 0.90 10.64 0.69
N LEU A 14 0.29 9.78 -0.09
CA LEU A 14 0.35 9.89 -1.53
C LEU A 14 -1.03 9.75 -2.14
N ARG A 15 -1.23 10.47 -3.25
CA ARG A 15 -2.44 10.36 -4.07
C ARG A 15 -2.01 9.91 -5.45
N VAL A 16 -2.76 8.98 -6.00
CA VAL A 16 -2.44 8.42 -7.31
C VAL A 16 -3.72 7.99 -8.01
N SER A 17 -3.80 8.24 -9.31
CA SER A 17 -4.93 7.81 -10.14
C SER A 17 -4.60 6.47 -10.75
N LEU A 18 -5.37 5.45 -10.43
CA LEU A 18 -5.15 4.08 -10.89
C LEU A 18 -6.49 3.45 -11.28
N GLY A 19 -6.55 2.91 -12.49
CA GLY A 19 -7.75 2.22 -12.96
C GLY A 19 -9.00 3.09 -13.01
N GLY A 20 -8.83 4.40 -13.19
CA GLY A 20 -9.96 5.32 -13.24
C GLY A 20 -10.43 5.84 -11.90
N ASP A 21 -9.78 5.43 -10.81
CA ASP A 21 -10.11 5.87 -9.46
C ASP A 21 -8.98 6.71 -8.86
N GLU A 22 -9.34 7.60 -7.93
CA GLU A 22 -8.39 8.36 -7.14
C GLU A 22 -8.11 7.61 -5.84
N TRP A 23 -6.87 7.20 -5.66
CA TRP A 23 -6.44 6.49 -4.46
C TRP A 23 -5.60 7.39 -3.58
N GLU A 24 -5.79 7.31 -2.28
CA GLU A 24 -4.95 7.99 -1.32
C GLU A 24 -4.50 6.98 -0.28
N LEU A 25 -3.18 6.91 -0.09
CA LEU A 25 -2.58 6.04 0.91
C LEU A 25 -1.83 6.89 1.91
N THR A 26 -2.02 6.61 3.20
CA THR A 26 -1.22 7.20 4.27
C THR A 26 -0.43 6.06 4.89
N ILE A 27 0.89 6.16 4.80
CA ILE A 27 1.80 5.14 5.31
C ILE A 27 2.55 5.75 6.48
N LYS A 28 2.54 5.06 7.61
CA LYS A 28 3.12 5.61 8.85
C LYS A 28 3.74 4.53 9.71
N VAL A 29 4.71 4.93 10.53
CA VAL A 29 5.33 4.05 11.51
C VAL A 29 4.42 3.98 12.74
N ALA A 30 4.21 2.76 13.24
CA ALA A 30 3.51 2.51 14.50
C ALA A 30 4.41 1.62 15.35
N ARG A 31 5.22 2.24 16.21
CA ARG A 31 6.25 1.56 16.99
C ARG A 31 7.31 0.91 16.09
N THR A 32 7.36 -0.42 16.06
CA THR A 32 8.34 -1.16 15.27
C THR A 32 7.79 -1.69 13.96
N THR A 33 6.54 -1.35 13.64
CA THR A 33 5.88 -1.81 12.41
C THR A 33 5.35 -0.61 11.65
N MET A 34 4.85 -0.85 10.44
CA MET A 34 4.23 0.19 9.65
C MET A 34 2.75 -0.11 9.48
N CYS A 35 1.96 0.95 9.40
CA CYS A 35 0.52 0.88 9.19
C CYS A 35 0.14 1.71 7.99
N CYS A 36 -1.02 1.41 7.41
CA CYS A 36 -1.49 2.08 6.21
C CYS A 36 -2.99 2.36 6.29
N ASP A 37 -3.38 3.54 5.79
CA ASP A 37 -4.78 3.89 5.55
C ASP A 37 -4.98 3.95 4.04
N ILE A 38 -6.11 3.47 3.55
CA ILE A 38 -6.42 3.49 2.12
C ILE A 38 -7.79 4.12 1.90
N LYS A 39 -7.83 5.13 1.01
CA LYS A 39 -9.06 5.74 0.52
C LYS A 39 -9.15 5.55 -0.98
N ARG A 40 -10.36 5.38 -1.47
CA ARG A 40 -10.65 5.38 -2.91
C ARG A 40 -11.80 6.34 -3.16
N ASN A 41 -11.55 7.35 -4.01
CA ASN A 41 -12.54 8.39 -4.34
C ASN A 41 -13.10 9.04 -3.06
N ASP A 42 -12.19 9.36 -2.11
CA ASP A 42 -12.50 9.98 -0.81
C ASP A 42 -13.30 9.11 0.15
N VAL A 43 -13.49 7.82 -0.18
CA VAL A 43 -14.14 6.87 0.73
C VAL A 43 -13.06 6.05 1.44
N ILE A 44 -13.11 6.02 2.76
CA ILE A 44 -12.16 5.24 3.55
C ILE A 44 -12.48 3.76 3.39
N LEU A 45 -11.53 3.00 2.86
CA LEU A 45 -11.65 1.55 2.74
C LEU A 45 -11.04 0.84 3.92
N LEU A 46 -9.86 1.28 4.34
CA LEU A 46 -9.12 0.69 5.45
C LEU A 46 -8.46 1.81 6.25
N GLN A 47 -8.35 1.61 7.56
CA GLN A 47 -7.74 2.58 8.44
C GLN A 47 -6.89 1.85 9.48
N GLY A 48 -5.61 2.26 9.57
CA GLY A 48 -4.69 1.75 10.58
C GLY A 48 -4.36 0.27 10.45
N ILE A 49 -4.37 -0.27 9.22
CA ILE A 49 -4.03 -1.68 9.02
C ILE A 49 -2.52 -1.87 9.12
N ARG A 50 -2.11 -2.94 9.79
CA ARG A 50 -0.71 -3.32 9.84
C ARG A 50 -0.30 -3.88 8.48
N VAL A 51 0.80 -3.38 7.92
CA VAL A 51 1.30 -3.90 6.65
C VAL A 51 2.13 -5.15 6.90
N VAL A 52 1.89 -6.17 6.08
CA VAL A 52 2.63 -7.43 6.10
C VAL A 52 3.23 -7.67 4.71
N PRO A 53 4.32 -8.43 4.61
CA PRO A 53 4.99 -8.58 3.33
C PRO A 53 4.23 -9.52 2.39
N ASN A 54 4.28 -9.18 1.11
CA ASN A 54 3.88 -10.07 0.02
C ASN A 54 2.44 -10.57 0.10
N GLN A 55 1.54 -9.75 0.66
CA GLN A 55 0.12 -10.06 0.78
C GLN A 55 -0.71 -8.83 0.40
N PRO A 56 -1.91 -9.04 -0.17
CA PRO A 56 -2.80 -7.93 -0.47
C PRO A 56 -3.13 -7.12 0.78
N LEU A 57 -3.10 -5.77 0.66
CA LEU A 57 -3.43 -4.89 1.76
C LEU A 57 -4.93 -4.88 2.06
N ILE A 58 -5.77 -4.94 1.00
CA ILE A 58 -7.21 -4.96 1.15
C ILE A 58 -7.65 -6.43 1.24
N PRO A 59 -7.99 -6.92 2.44
CA PRO A 59 -8.28 -8.34 2.63
C PRO A 59 -9.69 -8.75 2.18
N TYR A 60 -10.59 -7.77 2.00
CA TYR A 60 -11.99 -8.04 1.67
C TYR A 60 -12.21 -7.96 0.18
N ARG A 61 -12.68 -9.04 -0.44
CA ARG A 61 -12.88 -9.10 -1.88
C ARG A 61 -13.83 -8.02 -2.38
N TYR A 62 -14.87 -7.70 -1.63
CA TYR A 62 -15.84 -6.70 -2.03
C TYR A 62 -15.26 -5.28 -2.04
N LEU A 63 -14.16 -5.04 -1.32
CA LEU A 63 -13.48 -3.76 -1.32
C LEU A 63 -12.34 -3.71 -2.34
N SER A 64 -11.87 -4.85 -2.82
CA SER A 64 -10.73 -4.94 -3.74
C SER A 64 -11.12 -5.09 -5.21
N GLY A 65 -12.41 -4.99 -5.52
CA GLY A 65 -12.88 -5.15 -6.90
C GLY A 65 -12.32 -4.14 -7.88
N ASN A 66 -11.89 -2.97 -7.40
CA ASN A 66 -11.30 -1.92 -8.24
C ASN A 66 -9.77 -1.92 -8.21
N GLY A 67 -9.17 -2.91 -7.57
CA GLY A 67 -7.73 -3.02 -7.46
C GLY A 67 -7.27 -3.23 -6.03
N ASN A 68 -5.99 -3.55 -5.89
CA ASN A 68 -5.40 -3.81 -4.58
C ASN A 68 -3.93 -3.41 -4.59
N PHE A 69 -3.33 -3.40 -3.41
CA PHE A 69 -1.93 -3.06 -3.20
C PHE A 69 -1.24 -4.15 -2.40
N ALA A 70 0.07 -4.24 -2.54
CA ALA A 70 0.89 -5.11 -1.69
C ALA A 70 2.28 -4.50 -1.55
N PHE A 71 2.87 -4.67 -0.37
CA PHE A 71 4.28 -4.39 -0.18
C PHE A 71 5.07 -5.64 -0.51
N ILE A 72 5.99 -5.53 -1.44
CA ILE A 72 6.85 -6.65 -1.85
C ILE A 72 8.21 -6.45 -1.20
N THR A 73 8.66 -7.43 -0.44
CA THR A 73 9.94 -7.37 0.25
C THR A 73 10.77 -8.61 -0.05
N GLU A 74 12.06 -8.54 0.21
CA GLU A 74 12.95 -9.69 0.09
C GLU A 74 12.88 -10.52 1.38
N ASN A 75 12.92 -11.85 1.23
CA ASN A 75 12.95 -12.79 2.37
C ASN A 75 11.81 -12.60 3.37
N ASP A 76 10.65 -12.13 2.89
CA ASP A 76 9.47 -11.88 3.74
C ASP A 76 9.74 -10.94 4.92
N GLU A 77 10.67 -10.02 4.76
CA GLU A 77 10.93 -8.99 5.75
C GLU A 77 9.70 -8.08 5.92
N LEU A 78 9.45 -7.62 7.15
CA LEU A 78 8.39 -6.65 7.38
C LEU A 78 8.70 -5.36 6.62
N PRO A 79 7.72 -4.77 5.93
CA PRO A 79 7.95 -3.51 5.21
C PRO A 79 8.46 -2.43 6.15
N TRP A 80 9.51 -1.74 5.73
CA TRP A 80 10.15 -0.70 6.52
C TRP A 80 10.57 0.46 5.65
N TRP A 81 10.31 1.67 6.13
CA TRP A 81 10.46 2.88 5.32
C TRP A 81 11.89 3.13 4.82
N GLU A 82 12.92 2.72 5.57
CA GLU A 82 14.31 2.93 5.15
C GLU A 82 14.66 2.14 3.90
N GLN A 83 13.91 1.08 3.59
CA GLN A 83 14.14 0.23 2.44
C GLN A 83 13.25 0.56 1.25
N PHE A 84 12.38 1.54 1.38
CA PHE A 84 11.49 1.92 0.27
C PHE A 84 12.30 2.41 -0.92
N GLY A 85 11.99 1.85 -2.10
CA GLY A 85 12.72 2.17 -3.33
C GLY A 85 13.97 1.32 -3.51
N GLN A 86 14.28 0.43 -2.59
CA GLN A 86 15.41 -0.50 -2.67
C GLN A 86 14.89 -1.94 -2.61
N SER A 87 14.95 -2.57 -1.44
CA SER A 87 14.49 -3.94 -1.27
C SER A 87 13.00 -4.06 -0.96
N HIS A 88 12.34 -2.97 -0.65
CA HIS A 88 10.91 -2.93 -0.35
C HIS A 88 10.19 -2.03 -1.34
N SER A 89 9.14 -2.55 -1.97
CA SER A 89 8.38 -1.83 -3.00
C SER A 89 6.88 -1.95 -2.74
N LEU A 90 6.13 -0.94 -3.18
CA LEU A 90 4.68 -0.98 -3.18
C LEU A 90 4.21 -1.20 -4.60
N ILE A 91 3.34 -2.18 -4.79
CA ILE A 91 2.74 -2.43 -6.10
C ILE A 91 1.23 -2.31 -6.04
N TRP A 92 0.63 -2.04 -7.19
CA TRP A 92 -0.81 -2.01 -7.40
C TRP A 92 -1.16 -2.88 -8.59
N TRP A 93 -2.30 -3.56 -8.51
CA TRP A 93 -2.87 -4.26 -9.67
C TRP A 93 -4.37 -4.01 -9.72
N GLY A 94 -4.89 -3.94 -10.95
CA GLY A 94 -6.30 -3.76 -11.17
C GLY A 94 -7.04 -5.09 -11.27
N GLU A 95 -8.35 -4.98 -11.50
CA GLU A 95 -9.24 -6.13 -11.57
C GLU A 95 -8.84 -7.14 -12.64
N ASN A 96 -8.30 -6.65 -13.75
CA ASN A 96 -7.95 -7.50 -14.91
C ASN A 96 -6.46 -7.81 -15.04
N ASP A 97 -5.70 -7.57 -14.03
CA ASP A 97 -4.27 -7.87 -14.05
C ASP A 97 -3.99 -9.32 -13.68
#